data_8593c38da1ea8b0114a869ed63df1644
#
_entry.id   8593c38da1ea8b0114a869ed63df1644
#
_cell.length_a   1.000
_cell.length_b   1.000
_cell.length_c   1.000
_cell.angle_alpha   90.00
_cell.angle_beta   90.00
_cell.angle_gamma   90.00
#
_symmetry.space_group_name_H-M   'P 1'
#
loop_
_entity.id
_entity.type
_entity.pdbx_description
1 polymer ?
#
loop_
_entity_poly.entity_id
_entity_poly.type
_entity_poly.pdbx_seq_one_letter_code
_entity_poly.pdbx_strand_id
1 'polypeptide(L)'
;MKSHSLFWTVFCLLCPATLLAQTGSRYADPVFENTATTSEIPFSSAVREGQTSPTTLYLDFYEPSGDTLSARPLVITVFGGAFVAGSRDWCDMVEYCTRFAKHGYAAASIDYRLLPLMSISASSLIRSAYMAAQDVNSAIRFFKAHCLEYRIDTNNIFLLGNSAGSIAILNEIFLSNEERPSETFVSPDLGAMNSSGYDEYSGLSPKVAGAVAQWGGVLDVEVIDLDEYVPLCMIHGTEDQVVPFDSGYCYSYLPLPFFPYMYGSHPIANRLSDLDIEDYEFHPFDGEEHSFYISMYSNLLEDKFDTCFHIARDFLYNHLDIHSTSHVSQYIADNVRIYPNPASDFLIVELKGDEKIATITLCDMQGRIVEESNASPVFLGHLPSGVYVVHVTDSDGRKYIQKVVVK
;
A
#
# COMPACT_ATOMS: atom_id res chain seq x y z
N MET A 1 38.29 -37.60 -62.23
CA MET A 1 37.71 -37.69 -60.88
C MET A 1 37.41 -36.27 -60.43
N LYS A 2 36.15 -35.87 -60.49
CA LYS A 2 35.70 -34.51 -60.07
C LYS A 2 34.98 -34.68 -58.72
N SER A 3 35.51 -34.07 -57.68
CA SER A 3 34.89 -34.04 -56.35
C SER A 3 33.85 -32.94 -56.33
N HIS A 4 32.60 -33.28 -55.97
CA HIS A 4 31.55 -32.34 -55.69
C HIS A 4 31.48 -32.09 -54.18
N SER A 5 31.79 -30.87 -53.76
CA SER A 5 31.57 -30.42 -52.39
C SER A 5 30.12 -29.91 -52.26
N LEU A 6 29.39 -30.53 -51.36
CA LEU A 6 28.00 -30.17 -51.06
C LEU A 6 28.02 -29.12 -49.94
N PHE A 7 27.60 -27.86 -50.29
CA PHE A 7 27.37 -26.82 -49.31
C PHE A 7 26.00 -26.98 -48.70
N TRP A 8 25.94 -27.24 -47.40
CA TRP A 8 24.70 -27.18 -46.61
C TRP A 8 24.48 -25.74 -46.12
N THR A 9 23.44 -25.09 -46.65
CA THR A 9 22.97 -23.80 -46.21
C THR A 9 22.01 -24.03 -45.07
N VAL A 10 22.43 -23.71 -43.82
CA VAL A 10 21.52 -23.70 -42.64
C VAL A 10 20.66 -22.48 -42.75
N PHE A 11 19.38 -22.67 -43.02
CA PHE A 11 18.37 -21.63 -42.96
C PHE A 11 17.95 -21.47 -41.48
N CYS A 12 18.51 -20.45 -40.78
CA CYS A 12 17.98 -20.01 -39.50
C CYS A 12 16.59 -19.37 -39.72
N LEU A 13 15.53 -20.09 -39.44
CA LEU A 13 14.20 -19.54 -39.28
C LEU A 13 14.19 -18.63 -38.04
N LEU A 14 14.40 -17.35 -38.24
CA LEU A 14 14.04 -16.31 -37.29
C LEU A 14 12.50 -16.32 -37.19
N CYS A 15 11.99 -16.99 -36.17
CA CYS A 15 10.60 -16.85 -35.78
C CYS A 15 10.43 -15.41 -35.27
N PRO A 16 9.65 -14.53 -35.92
CA PRO A 16 9.32 -13.24 -35.32
C PRO A 16 8.49 -13.52 -34.08
N ALA A 17 9.04 -13.27 -32.90
CA ALA A 17 8.23 -13.13 -31.72
C ALA A 17 7.29 -11.94 -31.98
N THR A 18 6.05 -12.24 -32.37
CA THR A 18 4.98 -11.24 -32.40
C THR A 18 4.83 -10.77 -30.96
N LEU A 19 5.38 -9.61 -30.62
CA LEU A 19 4.92 -8.82 -29.48
C LEU A 19 3.43 -8.56 -29.79
N LEU A 20 2.55 -9.34 -29.16
CA LEU A 20 1.15 -8.97 -29.05
C LEU A 20 1.14 -7.65 -28.28
N ALA A 21 0.88 -6.55 -28.96
CA ALA A 21 0.62 -5.28 -28.32
C ALA A 21 -0.56 -5.54 -27.37
N GLN A 22 -0.34 -5.34 -26.08
CA GLN A 22 -1.41 -5.38 -25.09
C GLN A 22 -2.44 -4.33 -25.49
N THR A 23 -3.65 -4.76 -25.79
CA THR A 23 -4.72 -3.89 -26.29
C THR A 23 -5.46 -3.17 -25.16
N GLY A 24 -5.14 -3.48 -23.90
CA GLY A 24 -5.74 -2.87 -22.71
C GLY A 24 -4.85 -1.79 -22.07
N SER A 25 -5.47 -0.92 -21.29
CA SER A 25 -4.78 0.07 -20.48
C SER A 25 -4.31 -0.59 -19.18
N ARG A 26 -3.00 -0.65 -18.95
CA ARG A 26 -2.45 -1.14 -17.67
C ARG A 26 -3.09 -0.40 -16.51
N TYR A 27 -3.36 -1.12 -15.44
CA TYR A 27 -4.06 -0.72 -14.22
C TYR A 27 -5.59 -0.61 -14.35
N ALA A 28 -6.13 -0.26 -15.51
CA ALA A 28 -7.58 -0.28 -15.77
C ALA A 28 -8.07 -1.65 -16.26
N ASP A 29 -7.27 -2.32 -17.10
CA ASP A 29 -7.61 -3.61 -17.72
C ASP A 29 -6.69 -4.74 -17.25
N PRO A 30 -7.15 -6.01 -17.24
CA PRO A 30 -6.30 -7.16 -16.90
C PRO A 30 -5.35 -7.47 -18.07
N VAL A 31 -4.16 -6.89 -18.05
CA VAL A 31 -3.14 -7.02 -19.11
C VAL A 31 -2.17 -8.18 -18.88
N PHE A 32 -2.25 -8.87 -17.73
CA PHE A 32 -1.45 -10.05 -17.42
C PHE A 32 -2.36 -11.26 -17.21
N GLU A 33 -2.04 -12.38 -17.88
CA GLU A 33 -2.78 -13.63 -17.72
C GLU A 33 -2.46 -14.33 -16.38
N ASN A 34 -1.18 -14.29 -15.99
CA ASN A 34 -0.66 -15.04 -14.85
C ASN A 34 -0.06 -14.10 -13.80
N THR A 35 -0.17 -14.54 -12.56
CA THR A 35 0.44 -13.88 -11.39
C THR A 35 1.39 -14.82 -10.69
N ALA A 36 2.36 -14.29 -9.97
CA ALA A 36 3.23 -15.01 -9.06
C ALA A 36 2.89 -14.61 -7.62
N THR A 37 2.93 -15.56 -6.71
CA THR A 37 2.69 -15.32 -5.29
C THR A 37 3.88 -15.80 -4.48
N THR A 38 4.36 -14.94 -3.57
CA THR A 38 5.34 -15.30 -2.54
C THR A 38 4.66 -15.20 -1.20
N SER A 39 4.50 -16.33 -0.53
CA SER A 39 3.76 -16.42 0.75
C SER A 39 4.68 -16.41 1.96
N GLU A 40 4.09 -16.11 3.13
CA GLU A 40 4.76 -16.18 4.44
C GLU A 40 5.98 -15.26 4.57
N ILE A 41 5.89 -14.04 4.01
CA ILE A 41 6.93 -13.02 4.17
C ILE A 41 6.74 -12.36 5.55
N PRO A 42 7.71 -12.43 6.47
CA PRO A 42 7.61 -11.76 7.77
C PRO A 42 7.80 -10.25 7.58
N PHE A 43 6.79 -9.45 7.98
CA PHE A 43 6.87 -8.00 7.83
C PHE A 43 6.83 -7.22 9.16
N SER A 44 6.39 -7.86 10.23
CA SER A 44 6.23 -7.24 11.55
C SER A 44 6.36 -8.26 12.67
N SER A 45 6.65 -7.75 13.87
CA SER A 45 6.64 -8.55 15.10
C SER A 45 6.11 -7.67 16.25
N ALA A 46 4.98 -8.06 16.84
CA ALA A 46 4.32 -7.28 17.87
C ALA A 46 3.59 -8.15 18.90
N VAL A 47 3.40 -7.61 20.12
CA VAL A 47 2.72 -8.32 21.21
C VAL A 47 1.21 -8.23 21.02
N ARG A 48 0.51 -9.37 21.09
CA ARG A 48 -0.96 -9.45 21.05
C ARG A 48 -1.57 -9.08 22.40
N GLU A 49 -2.83 -8.64 22.37
CA GLU A 49 -3.60 -8.38 23.60
C GLU A 49 -3.59 -9.61 24.53
N GLY A 50 -3.30 -9.38 25.81
CA GLY A 50 -3.23 -10.44 26.81
C GLY A 50 -2.02 -11.37 26.74
N GLN A 51 -1.04 -11.09 25.88
CA GLN A 51 0.21 -11.84 25.75
C GLN A 51 1.42 -11.02 26.20
N THR A 52 2.53 -11.68 26.44
CA THR A 52 3.81 -11.04 26.86
C THR A 52 4.94 -11.24 25.86
N SER A 53 4.76 -12.12 24.90
CA SER A 53 5.75 -12.40 23.86
C SER A 53 5.25 -11.89 22.50
N PRO A 54 6.12 -11.32 21.66
CA PRO A 54 5.74 -10.88 20.34
C PRO A 54 5.39 -12.07 19.44
N THR A 55 4.47 -11.84 18.52
CA THR A 55 4.08 -12.74 17.44
C THR A 55 4.56 -12.15 16.13
N THR A 56 5.17 -12.96 15.27
CA THR A 56 5.50 -12.55 13.91
C THR A 56 4.24 -12.48 13.07
N LEU A 57 4.09 -11.39 12.32
CA LEU A 57 3.03 -11.20 11.34
C LEU A 57 3.60 -11.40 9.94
N TYR A 58 2.82 -12.07 9.09
CA TYR A 58 3.22 -12.42 7.74
C TYR A 58 2.33 -11.74 6.72
N LEU A 59 2.85 -11.60 5.51
CA LEU A 59 2.08 -11.20 4.34
C LEU A 59 2.30 -12.18 3.19
N ASP A 60 1.34 -12.22 2.27
CA ASP A 60 1.46 -12.89 0.99
C ASP A 60 1.51 -11.82 -0.10
N PHE A 61 2.54 -11.87 -0.93
CA PHE A 61 2.81 -10.88 -1.97
C PHE A 61 2.48 -11.44 -3.35
N TYR A 62 1.74 -10.67 -4.13
CA TYR A 62 1.25 -11.01 -5.46
C TYR A 62 1.80 -10.03 -6.48
N GLU A 63 2.32 -10.55 -7.59
CA GLU A 63 2.82 -9.72 -8.67
C GLU A 63 2.50 -10.28 -10.06
N PRO A 64 2.47 -9.43 -11.11
CA PRO A 64 2.29 -9.90 -12.48
C PRO A 64 3.46 -10.78 -12.90
N SER A 65 3.19 -11.97 -13.44
CA SER A 65 4.26 -12.85 -13.95
C SER A 65 4.90 -12.27 -15.21
N GLY A 66 6.22 -12.14 -15.18
CA GLY A 66 6.98 -11.63 -16.33
C GLY A 66 6.98 -10.12 -16.49
N ASP A 67 6.45 -9.37 -15.54
CA ASP A 67 6.49 -7.91 -15.55
C ASP A 67 7.91 -7.38 -15.32
N THR A 68 8.30 -6.41 -16.15
CA THR A 68 9.66 -5.83 -16.15
C THR A 68 9.74 -4.41 -15.57
N LEU A 69 8.61 -3.83 -15.13
CA LEU A 69 8.64 -2.51 -14.51
C LEU A 69 9.49 -2.52 -13.23
N SER A 70 10.26 -1.47 -13.06
CA SER A 70 11.12 -1.27 -11.89
C SER A 70 10.38 -0.75 -10.65
N ALA A 71 9.19 -0.18 -10.83
CA ALA A 71 8.34 0.30 -9.77
C ALA A 71 6.87 0.15 -10.18
N ARG A 72 6.03 -0.35 -9.28
CA ARG A 72 4.60 -0.60 -9.48
C ARG A 72 3.80 -0.01 -8.32
N PRO A 73 2.59 0.49 -8.59
CA PRO A 73 1.63 0.75 -7.52
C PRO A 73 1.41 -0.52 -6.68
N LEU A 74 1.19 -0.33 -5.39
CA LEU A 74 0.92 -1.41 -4.43
C LEU A 74 -0.47 -1.28 -3.84
N VAL A 75 -1.21 -2.38 -3.75
CA VAL A 75 -2.45 -2.48 -2.99
C VAL A 75 -2.22 -3.41 -1.79
N ILE A 76 -2.36 -2.90 -0.58
CA ILE A 76 -2.31 -3.69 0.65
C ILE A 76 -3.75 -4.03 1.05
N THR A 77 -4.09 -5.32 1.09
CA THR A 77 -5.43 -5.79 1.48
C THR A 77 -5.44 -6.26 2.93
N VAL A 78 -6.52 -5.94 3.65
CA VAL A 78 -6.70 -6.20 5.09
C VAL A 78 -8.05 -6.88 5.30
N PHE A 79 -8.02 -8.13 5.77
CA PHE A 79 -9.21 -8.97 5.91
C PHE A 79 -10.13 -8.53 7.08
N GLY A 80 -11.41 -8.89 7.00
CA GLY A 80 -12.39 -8.74 8.06
C GLY A 80 -12.27 -9.80 9.16
N GLY A 81 -13.35 -9.96 9.99
CA GLY A 81 -13.42 -11.03 10.99
C GLY A 81 -13.46 -10.54 12.43
N ALA A 82 -13.98 -9.32 12.65
CA ALA A 82 -14.22 -8.74 13.99
C ALA A 82 -12.97 -8.68 14.89
N PHE A 83 -11.79 -8.68 14.32
CA PHE A 83 -10.49 -8.74 15.02
C PHE A 83 -10.24 -10.03 15.81
N VAL A 84 -11.09 -11.05 15.68
CA VAL A 84 -10.99 -12.34 16.40
C VAL A 84 -10.76 -13.53 15.49
N ALA A 85 -11.04 -13.40 14.21
CA ALA A 85 -10.91 -14.46 13.21
C ALA A 85 -10.43 -13.87 11.88
N GLY A 86 -10.06 -14.75 10.96
CA GLY A 86 -9.60 -14.39 9.62
C GLY A 86 -8.12 -14.65 9.42
N SER A 87 -7.71 -14.55 8.18
CA SER A 87 -6.33 -14.70 7.75
C SER A 87 -6.12 -14.05 6.38
N ARG A 88 -4.87 -13.74 6.06
CA ARG A 88 -4.48 -13.14 4.78
C ARG A 88 -4.82 -13.98 3.55
N ASP A 89 -5.11 -15.28 3.73
CA ASP A 89 -5.50 -16.21 2.67
C ASP A 89 -7.02 -16.38 2.52
N TRP A 90 -7.85 -15.50 3.11
CA TRP A 90 -9.28 -15.51 2.84
C TRP A 90 -9.57 -15.25 1.38
N CYS A 91 -10.60 -15.93 0.86
CA CYS A 91 -10.86 -16.03 -0.58
C CYS A 91 -11.04 -14.67 -1.27
N ASP A 92 -11.68 -13.70 -0.64
CA ASP A 92 -11.84 -12.35 -1.18
C ASP A 92 -10.52 -11.56 -1.22
N MET A 93 -9.69 -11.66 -0.18
CA MET A 93 -8.37 -11.01 -0.17
C MET A 93 -7.45 -11.59 -1.25
N VAL A 94 -7.43 -12.92 -1.39
CA VAL A 94 -6.70 -13.61 -2.46
C VAL A 94 -7.19 -13.17 -3.84
N GLU A 95 -8.50 -13.06 -4.02
CA GLU A 95 -9.09 -12.67 -5.31
C GLU A 95 -8.81 -11.19 -5.63
N TYR A 96 -8.91 -10.26 -4.65
CA TYR A 96 -8.49 -8.87 -4.83
C TYR A 96 -7.03 -8.79 -5.25
N CYS A 97 -6.12 -9.42 -4.51
CA CYS A 97 -4.69 -9.42 -4.81
C CYS A 97 -4.40 -9.99 -6.19
N THR A 98 -5.03 -11.12 -6.54
CA THR A 98 -4.84 -11.78 -7.84
C THR A 98 -5.33 -10.90 -8.99
N ARG A 99 -6.50 -10.27 -8.85
CA ARG A 99 -7.05 -9.39 -9.89
C ARG A 99 -6.20 -8.13 -10.03
N PHE A 100 -5.82 -7.47 -8.95
CA PHE A 100 -4.95 -6.30 -9.02
C PHE A 100 -3.59 -6.65 -9.67
N ALA A 101 -3.02 -7.80 -9.35
CA ALA A 101 -1.80 -8.25 -10.01
C ALA A 101 -2.01 -8.48 -11.52
N LYS A 102 -3.14 -9.05 -11.94
CA LYS A 102 -3.49 -9.16 -13.38
C LYS A 102 -3.64 -7.80 -14.07
N HIS A 103 -4.04 -6.76 -13.33
CA HIS A 103 -4.11 -5.39 -13.84
C HIS A 103 -2.74 -4.67 -13.84
N GLY A 104 -1.70 -5.29 -13.29
CA GLY A 104 -0.33 -4.77 -13.31
C GLY A 104 0.14 -4.08 -12.04
N TYR A 105 -0.67 -4.06 -10.99
CA TYR A 105 -0.25 -3.67 -9.65
C TYR A 105 0.65 -4.73 -9.01
N ALA A 106 1.39 -4.37 -7.98
CA ALA A 106 1.75 -5.28 -6.92
C ALA A 106 0.60 -5.31 -5.91
N ALA A 107 0.37 -6.44 -5.24
CA ALA A 107 -0.63 -6.52 -4.18
C ALA A 107 -0.09 -7.35 -3.01
N ALA A 108 -0.56 -7.07 -1.81
CA ALA A 108 -0.19 -7.83 -0.62
C ALA A 108 -1.38 -8.01 0.30
N SER A 109 -1.63 -9.24 0.73
CA SER A 109 -2.58 -9.51 1.81
C SER A 109 -1.81 -9.72 3.11
N ILE A 110 -2.19 -9.02 4.17
CA ILE A 110 -1.42 -8.97 5.42
C ILE A 110 -2.17 -9.61 6.59
N ASP A 111 -1.42 -10.23 7.50
CA ASP A 111 -1.91 -10.55 8.83
C ASP A 111 -1.95 -9.29 9.71
N TYR A 112 -2.81 -9.29 10.71
CA TYR A 112 -2.79 -8.36 11.82
C TYR A 112 -3.06 -9.10 13.14
N ARG A 113 -2.74 -8.49 14.29
CA ARG A 113 -2.92 -9.11 15.61
C ARG A 113 -4.39 -9.38 15.91
N LEU A 114 -4.75 -10.65 16.09
CA LEU A 114 -6.10 -11.07 16.44
C LEU A 114 -6.25 -11.16 17.97
N LEU A 115 -7.43 -10.74 18.47
CA LEU A 115 -7.86 -10.90 19.84
C LEU A 115 -8.29 -12.35 20.11
N PRO A 116 -7.90 -12.96 21.24
CA PRO A 116 -8.47 -14.24 21.64
C PRO A 116 -10.00 -14.16 21.81
N LEU A 117 -10.73 -15.12 21.22
CA LEU A 117 -12.20 -15.11 21.21
C LEU A 117 -12.83 -14.98 22.62
N MET A 118 -12.19 -15.53 23.64
CA MET A 118 -12.68 -15.45 25.03
C MET A 118 -12.46 -14.10 25.70
N SER A 119 -11.80 -13.15 25.03
CA SER A 119 -11.47 -11.84 25.56
C SER A 119 -12.33 -10.72 24.98
N ILE A 120 -13.42 -11.04 24.29
CA ILE A 120 -14.27 -10.04 23.61
C ILE A 120 -14.98 -9.15 24.63
N SER A 121 -14.77 -7.84 24.47
CA SER A 121 -15.49 -6.75 25.12
C SER A 121 -15.38 -5.50 24.23
N ALA A 122 -16.21 -4.48 24.44
CA ALA A 122 -16.08 -3.23 23.68
C ALA A 122 -14.67 -2.65 23.80
N SER A 123 -14.08 -2.59 25.01
CA SER A 123 -12.73 -2.07 25.23
C SER A 123 -11.67 -2.90 24.51
N SER A 124 -11.71 -4.24 24.58
CA SER A 124 -10.71 -5.08 23.93
C SER A 124 -10.84 -5.04 22.41
N LEU A 125 -12.02 -4.86 21.85
CA LEU A 125 -12.24 -4.66 20.42
C LEU A 125 -11.67 -3.31 19.94
N ILE A 126 -11.88 -2.22 20.70
CA ILE A 126 -11.29 -0.91 20.42
C ILE A 126 -9.77 -1.00 20.41
N ARG A 127 -9.19 -1.65 21.43
CA ARG A 127 -7.73 -1.88 21.50
C ARG A 127 -7.24 -2.72 20.31
N SER A 128 -8.00 -3.75 19.92
CA SER A 128 -7.63 -4.62 18.78
C SER A 128 -7.72 -3.89 17.45
N ALA A 129 -8.70 -3.02 17.27
CA ALA A 129 -8.80 -2.16 16.09
C ALA A 129 -7.58 -1.22 15.97
N TYR A 130 -7.14 -0.62 17.08
CA TYR A 130 -5.93 0.20 17.11
C TYR A 130 -4.66 -0.62 16.86
N MET A 131 -4.54 -1.82 17.46
CA MET A 131 -3.42 -2.72 17.19
C MET A 131 -3.37 -3.15 15.72
N ALA A 132 -4.52 -3.43 15.10
CA ALA A 132 -4.58 -3.77 13.68
C ALA A 132 -4.15 -2.58 12.81
N ALA A 133 -4.54 -1.35 13.16
CA ALA A 133 -4.07 -0.14 12.49
C ALA A 133 -2.54 0.03 12.60
N GLN A 134 -1.95 -0.21 13.79
CA GLN A 134 -0.49 -0.25 13.96
C GLN A 134 0.18 -1.30 13.06
N ASP A 135 -0.47 -2.45 12.84
CA ASP A 135 0.06 -3.52 11.98
C ASP A 135 -0.04 -3.16 10.50
N VAL A 136 -1.13 -2.47 10.06
CA VAL A 136 -1.25 -1.87 8.73
C VAL A 136 -0.15 -0.82 8.51
N ASN A 137 0.04 0.09 9.46
CA ASN A 137 1.11 1.08 9.46
C ASN A 137 2.50 0.42 9.30
N SER A 138 2.73 -0.69 10.01
CA SER A 138 3.98 -1.46 9.90
C SER A 138 4.17 -2.07 8.50
N ALA A 139 3.10 -2.57 7.85
CA ALA A 139 3.17 -3.12 6.50
C ALA A 139 3.49 -2.04 5.46
N ILE A 140 2.90 -0.85 5.58
CA ILE A 140 3.23 0.28 4.70
C ILE A 140 4.72 0.63 4.80
N ARG A 141 5.24 0.76 6.03
CA ARG A 141 6.64 1.07 6.28
C ARG A 141 7.59 -0.04 5.81
N PHE A 142 7.21 -1.31 5.97
CA PHE A 142 7.93 -2.45 5.42
C PHE A 142 8.10 -2.33 3.91
N PHE A 143 7.03 -2.09 3.15
CA PHE A 143 7.14 -1.95 1.70
C PHE A 143 7.92 -0.71 1.27
N LYS A 144 7.83 0.40 2.02
CA LYS A 144 8.67 1.58 1.77
C LYS A 144 10.16 1.30 2.00
N ALA A 145 10.50 0.54 3.05
CA ALA A 145 11.87 0.12 3.32
C ALA A 145 12.41 -0.84 2.24
N HIS A 146 11.57 -1.73 1.74
CA HIS A 146 11.91 -2.75 0.75
C HIS A 146 11.43 -2.43 -0.68
N CYS A 147 11.19 -1.14 -0.99
CA CYS A 147 10.60 -0.74 -2.26
C CYS A 147 11.38 -1.19 -3.49
N LEU A 148 12.70 -1.28 -3.41
CA LEU A 148 13.53 -1.77 -4.51
C LEU A 148 13.44 -3.28 -4.68
N GLU A 149 13.36 -4.04 -3.59
CA GLU A 149 13.25 -5.49 -3.59
C GLU A 149 11.94 -5.94 -4.21
N TYR A 150 10.81 -5.35 -3.75
CA TYR A 150 9.47 -5.65 -4.25
C TYR A 150 9.07 -4.82 -5.47
N ARG A 151 9.94 -3.92 -5.93
CA ARG A 151 9.69 -3.03 -7.06
C ARG A 151 8.41 -2.20 -6.87
N ILE A 152 8.31 -1.49 -5.74
CA ILE A 152 7.14 -0.69 -5.35
C ILE A 152 7.39 0.79 -5.62
N ASP A 153 6.41 1.44 -6.21
CA ASP A 153 6.30 2.89 -6.25
C ASP A 153 5.71 3.38 -4.92
N THR A 154 6.55 3.97 -4.09
CA THR A 154 6.17 4.41 -2.74
C THR A 154 5.19 5.59 -2.71
N ASN A 155 4.97 6.27 -3.84
CA ASN A 155 3.96 7.31 -3.97
C ASN A 155 2.58 6.73 -4.30
N ASN A 156 2.51 5.51 -4.79
CA ASN A 156 1.30 4.82 -5.22
C ASN A 156 1.03 3.57 -4.36
N ILE A 157 0.98 3.73 -3.04
CA ILE A 157 0.56 2.68 -2.10
C ILE A 157 -0.88 2.96 -1.70
N PHE A 158 -1.74 1.96 -1.85
CA PHE A 158 -3.17 2.02 -1.54
C PHE A 158 -3.53 0.96 -0.51
N LEU A 159 -4.57 1.24 0.28
CA LEU A 159 -5.15 0.29 1.22
C LEU A 159 -6.51 -0.18 0.72
N LEU A 160 -6.84 -1.44 0.95
CA LEU A 160 -8.19 -1.97 0.76
C LEU A 160 -8.52 -2.87 1.94
N GLY A 161 -9.65 -2.62 2.59
CA GLY A 161 -10.08 -3.45 3.72
C GLY A 161 -11.58 -3.64 3.75
N ASN A 162 -12.02 -4.73 4.36
CA ASN A 162 -13.43 -4.99 4.61
C ASN A 162 -13.71 -5.19 6.10
N SER A 163 -14.88 -4.76 6.59
CA SER A 163 -15.30 -4.97 7.98
C SER A 163 -14.22 -4.53 8.99
N ALA A 164 -13.72 -5.42 9.83
CA ALA A 164 -12.62 -5.15 10.76
C ALA A 164 -11.36 -4.63 10.06
N GLY A 165 -11.03 -5.15 8.87
CA GLY A 165 -9.92 -4.64 8.06
C GLY A 165 -10.17 -3.22 7.57
N SER A 166 -11.40 -2.88 7.20
CA SER A 166 -11.79 -1.51 6.88
C SER A 166 -11.66 -0.57 8.09
N ILE A 167 -12.09 -1.01 9.27
CA ILE A 167 -11.91 -0.24 10.51
C ILE A 167 -10.42 -0.01 10.80
N ALA A 168 -9.58 -1.03 10.57
CA ALA A 168 -8.14 -0.91 10.78
C ALA A 168 -7.49 0.13 9.84
N ILE A 169 -7.84 0.12 8.53
CA ILE A 169 -7.30 1.10 7.59
C ILE A 169 -7.83 2.51 7.85
N LEU A 170 -9.11 2.67 8.26
CA LEU A 170 -9.66 3.97 8.62
C LEU A 170 -8.97 4.55 9.87
N ASN A 171 -8.69 3.72 10.88
CA ASN A 171 -7.91 4.14 12.05
C ASN A 171 -6.47 4.50 11.68
N GLU A 172 -5.87 3.79 10.72
CA GLU A 172 -4.50 4.08 10.29
C GLU A 172 -4.40 5.44 9.60
N ILE A 173 -5.36 5.76 8.72
CA ILE A 173 -5.31 6.99 7.91
C ILE A 173 -5.84 8.23 8.64
N PHE A 174 -6.67 8.09 9.68
CA PHE A 174 -7.33 9.23 10.34
C PHE A 174 -6.89 9.47 11.78
N LEU A 175 -6.38 8.45 12.52
CA LEU A 175 -6.01 8.65 13.91
C LEU A 175 -4.61 9.22 14.06
N SER A 176 -4.51 10.42 14.58
CA SER A 176 -3.27 10.96 15.13
C SER A 176 -2.93 10.30 16.49
N ASN A 177 -1.71 10.51 16.97
CA ASN A 177 -1.32 9.99 18.28
C ASN A 177 -2.08 10.64 19.43
N GLU A 178 -2.56 11.85 19.26
CA GLU A 178 -3.34 12.64 20.23
C GLU A 178 -4.78 12.16 20.33
N GLU A 179 -5.31 11.57 19.25
CA GLU A 179 -6.70 11.10 19.13
C GLU A 179 -6.87 9.61 19.42
N ARG A 180 -5.81 8.98 19.90
CA ARG A 180 -5.86 7.56 20.32
C ARG A 180 -7.02 7.33 21.28
N PRO A 181 -7.85 6.27 21.07
CA PRO A 181 -8.90 5.89 22.02
C PRO A 181 -8.34 5.71 23.44
N SER A 182 -9.09 6.16 24.46
CA SER A 182 -8.68 6.08 25.87
C SER A 182 -8.30 4.68 26.33
N GLU A 183 -8.93 3.66 25.75
CA GLU A 183 -8.67 2.25 26.01
C GLU A 183 -7.24 1.83 25.64
N THR A 184 -6.59 2.54 24.73
CA THR A 184 -5.24 2.22 24.25
C THR A 184 -4.15 2.63 25.24
N PHE A 185 -4.46 3.54 26.19
CA PHE A 185 -3.56 3.97 27.27
C PHE A 185 -3.63 3.06 28.50
N VAL A 186 -4.64 2.19 28.59
CA VAL A 186 -4.75 1.24 29.72
C VAL A 186 -3.62 0.22 29.63
N SER A 187 -3.08 -0.15 30.80
CA SER A 187 -1.93 -1.08 30.86
C SER A 187 -2.25 -2.48 30.29
N PRO A 188 -1.40 -3.01 29.41
CA PRO A 188 -0.24 -2.37 28.82
C PRO A 188 -0.64 -1.27 27.82
N ASP A 189 0.00 -0.10 27.89
CA ASP A 189 -0.16 0.97 26.90
C ASP A 189 0.30 0.46 25.52
N LEU A 190 -0.52 0.68 24.50
CA LEU A 190 -0.26 0.21 23.14
C LEU A 190 0.78 1.06 22.39
N GLY A 191 1.17 2.21 22.93
CA GLY A 191 2.12 3.12 22.29
C GLY A 191 1.55 3.88 21.08
N ALA A 192 2.40 4.62 20.39
CA ALA A 192 2.06 5.40 19.21
C ALA A 192 1.69 4.50 18.02
N MET A 193 1.06 5.06 16.97
CA MET A 193 0.67 4.33 15.77
C MET A 193 1.84 3.59 15.13
N ASN A 194 3.03 4.17 15.12
CA ASN A 194 4.25 3.57 14.54
C ASN A 194 5.04 2.66 15.50
N SER A 195 4.49 2.31 16.69
CA SER A 195 5.18 1.49 17.68
C SER A 195 5.15 -0.02 17.41
N SER A 196 4.41 -0.47 16.41
CA SER A 196 4.43 -1.87 15.93
C SER A 196 5.50 -2.07 14.85
N GLY A 197 5.96 -3.31 14.69
CA GLY A 197 6.92 -3.69 13.67
C GLY A 197 8.37 -3.56 14.09
N TYR A 198 9.25 -3.45 13.11
CA TYR A 198 10.69 -3.36 13.34
C TYR A 198 11.11 -1.89 13.55
N ASP A 199 11.88 -1.63 14.59
CA ASP A 199 12.34 -0.27 14.98
C ASP A 199 13.06 0.45 13.83
N GLU A 200 13.77 -0.30 12.98
CA GLU A 200 14.52 0.23 11.84
C GLU A 200 13.66 0.94 10.79
N TYR A 201 12.34 0.65 10.75
CA TYR A 201 11.38 1.27 9.84
C TYR A 201 10.53 2.36 10.50
N SER A 202 10.67 2.57 11.81
CA SER A 202 9.79 3.46 12.59
C SER A 202 9.81 4.91 12.12
N GLY A 203 10.90 5.35 11.48
CA GLY A 203 11.04 6.72 10.96
C GLY A 203 10.45 6.92 9.55
N LEU A 204 9.97 5.86 8.87
CA LEU A 204 9.37 5.99 7.54
C LEU A 204 7.92 6.48 7.66
N SER A 205 7.54 7.39 6.75
CA SER A 205 6.16 7.89 6.68
C SER A 205 5.19 6.79 6.27
N PRO A 206 4.07 6.57 6.99
CA PRO A 206 3.04 5.62 6.61
C PRO A 206 2.06 6.18 5.56
N LYS A 207 2.25 7.39 5.05
CA LYS A 207 1.33 8.03 4.10
C LYS A 207 1.08 7.16 2.88
N VAL A 208 -0.20 7.03 2.49
CA VAL A 208 -0.70 6.28 1.34
C VAL A 208 -1.36 7.22 0.31
N ALA A 209 -1.61 6.73 -0.89
CA ALA A 209 -2.19 7.48 -1.99
C ALA A 209 -3.73 7.47 -1.97
N GLY A 210 -4.33 6.50 -1.30
CA GLY A 210 -5.77 6.37 -1.17
C GLY A 210 -6.16 5.08 -0.46
N ALA A 211 -7.43 4.98 -0.06
CA ALA A 211 -7.97 3.81 0.63
C ALA A 211 -9.36 3.43 0.14
N VAL A 212 -9.64 2.12 0.10
CA VAL A 212 -10.97 1.56 -0.18
C VAL A 212 -11.49 0.87 1.09
N ALA A 213 -12.51 1.44 1.70
CA ALA A 213 -13.13 0.99 2.94
C ALA A 213 -14.47 0.33 2.66
N GLN A 214 -14.56 -0.99 2.85
CA GLN A 214 -15.79 -1.74 2.61
C GLN A 214 -16.47 -2.06 3.95
N TRP A 215 -17.72 -1.60 4.13
CA TRP A 215 -18.53 -1.77 5.35
C TRP A 215 -17.73 -1.64 6.66
N GLY A 216 -16.99 -0.55 6.75
CA GLY A 216 -16.23 -0.15 7.93
C GLY A 216 -16.86 1.06 8.63
N GLY A 217 -16.15 1.56 9.63
CA GLY A 217 -16.55 2.74 10.39
C GLY A 217 -15.44 3.23 11.30
N VAL A 218 -15.70 4.37 11.95
CA VAL A 218 -14.80 5.01 12.93
C VAL A 218 -15.53 5.15 14.29
N LEU A 219 -14.76 5.27 15.37
CA LEU A 219 -15.34 5.49 16.70
C LEU A 219 -15.87 6.92 16.88
N ASP A 220 -15.28 7.86 16.18
CA ASP A 220 -15.63 9.28 16.18
C ASP A 220 -15.34 9.87 14.82
N VAL A 221 -16.29 10.59 14.22
CA VAL A 221 -16.09 11.24 12.92
C VAL A 221 -15.24 12.50 13.02
N GLU A 222 -15.09 13.06 14.22
CA GLU A 222 -14.29 14.27 14.44
C GLU A 222 -12.78 14.03 14.25
N VAL A 223 -12.32 12.76 14.26
CA VAL A 223 -10.94 12.40 13.92
C VAL A 223 -10.60 12.65 12.44
N ILE A 224 -11.62 12.89 11.61
CA ILE A 224 -11.44 13.20 10.20
C ILE A 224 -11.28 14.71 10.07
N ASP A 225 -10.10 15.16 9.64
CA ASP A 225 -9.76 16.55 9.40
C ASP A 225 -9.07 16.75 8.04
N LEU A 226 -8.70 18.01 7.74
CA LEU A 226 -8.09 18.41 6.47
C LEU A 226 -6.57 18.16 6.42
N ASP A 227 -5.91 18.10 7.57
CA ASP A 227 -4.43 18.15 7.62
C ASP A 227 -3.80 16.82 7.19
N GLU A 228 -4.50 15.70 7.43
CA GLU A 228 -4.02 14.34 7.12
C GLU A 228 -4.93 13.59 6.15
N TYR A 229 -5.76 14.29 5.38
CA TYR A 229 -6.72 13.68 4.49
C TYR A 229 -6.07 12.77 3.42
N VAL A 230 -6.66 11.58 3.26
CA VAL A 230 -6.32 10.58 2.24
C VAL A 230 -7.55 10.31 1.39
N PRO A 231 -7.47 10.34 0.04
CA PRO A 231 -8.58 9.99 -0.84
C PRO A 231 -9.24 8.67 -0.44
N LEU A 232 -10.56 8.67 -0.30
CA LEU A 232 -11.31 7.55 0.30
C LEU A 232 -12.47 7.09 -0.58
N CYS A 233 -12.51 5.79 -0.90
CA CYS A 233 -13.66 5.14 -1.51
C CYS A 233 -14.38 4.29 -0.45
N MET A 234 -15.67 4.49 -0.25
CA MET A 234 -16.49 3.75 0.71
C MET A 234 -17.56 2.94 0.01
N ILE A 235 -17.64 1.65 0.35
CA ILE A 235 -18.68 0.71 -0.14
C ILE A 235 -19.40 0.15 1.07
N HIS A 236 -20.74 0.27 1.16
CA HIS A 236 -21.47 -0.16 2.36
C HIS A 236 -22.91 -0.55 2.05
N GLY A 237 -23.39 -1.64 2.62
CA GLY A 237 -24.80 -2.04 2.55
C GLY A 237 -25.67 -1.20 3.49
N THR A 238 -26.81 -0.71 3.01
CA THR A 238 -27.66 0.20 3.79
C THR A 238 -28.40 -0.48 4.95
N GLU A 239 -28.51 -1.83 4.94
CA GLU A 239 -29.14 -2.62 6.01
C GLU A 239 -28.11 -3.37 6.88
N ASP A 240 -26.84 -2.94 6.87
CA ASP A 240 -25.77 -3.54 7.67
C ASP A 240 -26.06 -3.42 9.18
N GLN A 241 -26.20 -4.59 9.84
CA GLN A 241 -26.44 -4.70 11.28
C GLN A 241 -25.19 -5.14 12.06
N VAL A 242 -24.07 -5.40 11.38
CA VAL A 242 -22.78 -5.80 11.99
C VAL A 242 -21.92 -4.58 12.25
N VAL A 243 -21.61 -3.81 11.22
CA VAL A 243 -21.05 -2.46 11.32
C VAL A 243 -22.10 -1.50 10.76
N PRO A 244 -22.68 -0.60 11.58
CA PRO A 244 -23.81 0.20 11.12
C PRO A 244 -23.45 1.04 9.89
N PHE A 245 -24.36 1.10 8.90
CA PHE A 245 -24.26 2.01 7.76
C PHE A 245 -24.27 3.49 8.22
N ASP A 246 -25.18 3.80 9.14
CA ASP A 246 -25.25 5.08 9.84
C ASP A 246 -24.39 5.05 11.11
N SER A 247 -24.99 5.30 12.27
CA SER A 247 -24.34 5.24 13.56
C SER A 247 -25.09 4.33 14.52
N GLY A 248 -24.37 3.54 15.29
CA GLY A 248 -24.96 2.58 16.20
C GLY A 248 -23.95 1.64 16.84
N TYR A 249 -24.47 0.74 17.67
CA TYR A 249 -23.65 -0.35 18.20
C TYR A 249 -23.41 -1.40 17.12
N CYS A 250 -22.18 -1.86 16.98
CA CYS A 250 -21.88 -3.02 16.13
C CYS A 250 -22.68 -4.24 16.60
N TYR A 251 -23.03 -5.15 15.67
CA TYR A 251 -23.87 -6.31 15.94
C TYR A 251 -25.20 -5.94 16.62
N SER A 252 -25.91 -4.97 16.08
CA SER A 252 -27.13 -4.38 16.63
C SER A 252 -28.27 -5.37 16.91
N TYR A 253 -28.25 -6.53 16.27
CA TYR A 253 -29.20 -7.65 16.50
C TYR A 253 -28.91 -8.46 17.78
N LEU A 254 -27.75 -8.24 18.45
CA LEU A 254 -27.44 -8.88 19.72
C LEU A 254 -28.05 -8.09 20.88
N PRO A 255 -28.56 -8.77 21.93
CA PRO A 255 -29.37 -8.13 22.99
C PRO A 255 -28.57 -7.27 23.97
N LEU A 256 -27.27 -7.20 23.85
CA LEU A 256 -26.37 -6.51 24.80
C LEU A 256 -25.33 -5.65 24.09
N PRO A 257 -25.01 -4.45 24.61
CA PRO A 257 -24.00 -3.57 24.04
C PRO A 257 -22.58 -4.03 24.40
N PHE A 258 -22.20 -5.24 23.98
CA PHE A 258 -20.83 -5.75 24.15
C PHE A 258 -19.87 -5.20 23.12
N PHE A 259 -20.37 -4.55 22.10
CA PHE A 259 -19.62 -4.04 20.97
C PHE A 259 -19.54 -2.51 21.00
N PRO A 260 -18.51 -1.91 20.41
CA PRO A 260 -18.38 -0.46 20.38
C PRO A 260 -19.51 0.20 19.58
N TYR A 261 -19.85 1.43 19.94
CA TYR A 261 -20.64 2.32 19.12
C TYR A 261 -19.75 2.89 18.02
N MET A 262 -20.23 2.89 16.79
CA MET A 262 -19.45 3.33 15.65
C MET A 262 -20.26 4.21 14.70
N TYR A 263 -19.56 5.00 13.93
CA TYR A 263 -20.05 5.80 12.83
C TYR A 263 -19.62 5.13 11.52
N GLY A 264 -20.58 4.65 10.75
CA GLY A 264 -20.35 3.97 9.48
C GLY A 264 -20.04 4.91 8.33
N SER A 265 -20.12 4.37 7.11
CA SER A 265 -19.74 5.14 5.91
C SER A 265 -20.61 6.35 5.63
N HIS A 266 -21.90 6.35 6.00
CA HIS A 266 -22.78 7.51 5.78
C HIS A 266 -22.40 8.73 6.65
N PRO A 267 -22.21 8.65 7.98
CA PRO A 267 -21.66 9.74 8.78
C PRO A 267 -20.26 10.19 8.34
N ILE A 268 -19.39 9.26 7.90
CA ILE A 268 -18.07 9.61 7.36
C ILE A 268 -18.23 10.49 6.11
N ALA A 269 -19.10 10.09 5.16
CA ALA A 269 -19.38 10.87 3.96
C ALA A 269 -19.94 12.26 4.28
N ASN A 270 -20.85 12.37 5.28
CA ASN A 270 -21.37 13.65 5.74
C ASN A 270 -20.25 14.52 6.32
N ARG A 271 -19.36 13.96 7.14
CA ARG A 271 -18.22 14.69 7.71
C ARG A 271 -17.27 15.21 6.63
N LEU A 272 -16.96 14.39 5.61
CA LEU A 272 -16.13 14.82 4.48
C LEU A 272 -16.79 15.99 3.72
N SER A 273 -18.10 15.91 3.49
CA SER A 273 -18.88 17.00 2.87
C SER A 273 -18.89 18.26 3.73
N ASP A 274 -19.04 18.15 5.06
CA ASP A 274 -19.03 19.30 5.99
C ASP A 274 -17.66 20.00 6.04
N LEU A 275 -16.58 19.29 5.69
CA LEU A 275 -15.23 19.80 5.57
C LEU A 275 -14.90 20.33 4.16
N ASP A 276 -15.88 20.39 3.24
CA ASP A 276 -15.68 20.75 1.83
C ASP A 276 -14.64 19.85 1.11
N ILE A 277 -14.47 18.60 1.56
CA ILE A 277 -13.63 17.61 0.87
C ILE A 277 -14.45 17.00 -0.26
N GLU A 278 -13.99 17.12 -1.49
CA GLU A 278 -14.65 16.57 -2.69
C GLU A 278 -13.98 15.28 -3.22
N ASP A 279 -12.77 14.98 -2.77
CA ASP A 279 -11.97 13.85 -3.28
C ASP A 279 -12.29 12.54 -2.54
N TYR A 280 -13.57 12.14 -2.55
CA TYR A 280 -14.01 10.83 -2.05
C TYR A 280 -15.11 10.24 -2.93
N GLU A 281 -15.25 8.91 -2.87
CA GLU A 281 -16.35 8.18 -3.48
C GLU A 281 -17.17 7.46 -2.40
N PHE A 282 -18.50 7.55 -2.49
CA PHE A 282 -19.41 6.86 -1.57
C PHE A 282 -20.43 6.05 -2.34
N HIS A 283 -20.40 4.73 -2.17
CA HIS A 283 -21.21 3.74 -2.87
C HIS A 283 -22.10 2.97 -1.89
N PRO A 284 -23.30 3.49 -1.54
CA PRO A 284 -24.28 2.75 -0.76
C PRO A 284 -24.92 1.65 -1.62
N PHE A 285 -25.01 0.43 -1.10
CA PHE A 285 -25.71 -0.68 -1.69
C PHE A 285 -27.05 -0.86 -1.01
N ASP A 286 -28.12 -0.42 -1.68
CA ASP A 286 -29.48 -0.36 -1.11
C ASP A 286 -30.01 -1.76 -0.80
N GLY A 287 -30.51 -1.96 0.43
CA GLY A 287 -31.07 -3.21 0.93
C GLY A 287 -30.03 -4.30 1.22
N GLU A 288 -28.72 -4.03 1.05
CA GLU A 288 -27.70 -5.02 1.33
C GLU A 288 -27.28 -4.99 2.81
N GLU A 289 -26.99 -6.19 3.33
CA GLU A 289 -26.47 -6.42 4.66
C GLU A 289 -24.93 -6.41 4.68
N HIS A 290 -24.33 -6.81 5.82
CA HIS A 290 -22.89 -6.93 5.99
C HIS A 290 -22.27 -8.01 5.09
N SER A 291 -21.13 -7.73 4.47
CA SER A 291 -20.38 -8.70 3.66
C SER A 291 -21.16 -9.32 2.50
N PHE A 292 -22.00 -8.53 1.84
CA PHE A 292 -23.01 -8.95 0.87
C PHE A 292 -22.48 -9.62 -0.40
N TYR A 293 -21.17 -9.66 -0.63
CA TYR A 293 -20.56 -10.37 -1.76
C TYR A 293 -19.88 -11.68 -1.38
N ILE A 294 -19.84 -12.04 -0.10
CA ILE A 294 -19.19 -13.27 0.36
C ILE A 294 -20.16 -14.14 1.14
N SER A 295 -20.26 -15.40 0.75
CA SER A 295 -21.04 -16.37 1.50
C SER A 295 -20.22 -16.91 2.67
N MET A 296 -20.60 -16.58 3.88
CA MET A 296 -19.98 -17.11 5.11
C MET A 296 -20.05 -18.65 5.23
N TYR A 297 -20.94 -19.29 4.46
CA TYR A 297 -21.14 -20.75 4.52
C TYR A 297 -20.29 -21.52 3.52
N SER A 298 -19.89 -20.90 2.42
CA SER A 298 -19.23 -21.58 1.30
C SER A 298 -17.89 -20.99 0.89
N ASN A 299 -17.50 -19.85 1.46
CA ASN A 299 -16.35 -19.05 1.00
C ASN A 299 -16.39 -18.76 -0.50
N LEU A 300 -17.58 -18.73 -1.10
CA LEU A 300 -17.78 -18.36 -2.49
C LEU A 300 -18.05 -16.87 -2.60
N LEU A 301 -17.45 -16.27 -3.62
CA LEU A 301 -17.72 -14.87 -3.98
C LEU A 301 -18.98 -14.82 -4.85
N GLU A 302 -19.85 -13.88 -4.54
CA GLU A 302 -21.08 -13.64 -5.28
C GLU A 302 -20.90 -12.57 -6.35
N ASP A 303 -21.86 -12.43 -7.28
CA ASP A 303 -21.77 -11.50 -8.43
C ASP A 303 -21.44 -10.05 -8.05
N LYS A 304 -21.85 -9.61 -6.85
CA LYS A 304 -21.55 -8.26 -6.34
C LYS A 304 -20.07 -8.01 -6.06
N PHE A 305 -19.27 -9.05 -5.89
CA PHE A 305 -17.82 -8.93 -5.77
C PHE A 305 -17.22 -8.24 -7.01
N ASP A 306 -17.69 -8.62 -8.20
CA ASP A 306 -17.22 -7.99 -9.44
C ASP A 306 -17.51 -6.48 -9.46
N THR A 307 -18.69 -6.07 -8.99
CA THR A 307 -19.06 -4.66 -8.89
C THR A 307 -18.14 -3.93 -7.90
N CYS A 308 -17.94 -4.49 -6.71
CA CYS A 308 -17.04 -3.91 -5.69
C CYS A 308 -15.59 -3.84 -6.18
N PHE A 309 -15.13 -4.88 -6.87
CA PHE A 309 -13.80 -4.87 -7.48
C PHE A 309 -13.65 -3.75 -8.52
N HIS A 310 -14.64 -3.56 -9.40
CA HIS A 310 -14.58 -2.52 -10.42
C HIS A 310 -14.59 -1.12 -9.79
N ILE A 311 -15.42 -0.87 -8.78
CA ILE A 311 -15.42 0.38 -8.02
C ILE A 311 -14.01 0.63 -7.43
N ALA A 312 -13.47 -0.35 -6.71
CA ALA A 312 -12.15 -0.25 -6.11
C ALA A 312 -11.06 0.01 -7.16
N ARG A 313 -11.05 -0.76 -8.27
CA ARG A 313 -10.10 -0.60 -9.36
C ARG A 313 -10.17 0.80 -9.97
N ASP A 314 -11.37 1.28 -10.28
CA ASP A 314 -11.56 2.58 -10.94
C ASP A 314 -11.11 3.73 -10.01
N PHE A 315 -11.46 3.64 -8.73
CA PHE A 315 -10.97 4.56 -7.73
C PHE A 315 -9.44 4.57 -7.66
N LEU A 316 -8.80 3.41 -7.51
CA LEU A 316 -7.34 3.33 -7.46
C LEU A 316 -6.70 3.87 -8.74
N TYR A 317 -7.25 3.52 -9.90
CA TYR A 317 -6.74 3.98 -11.20
C TYR A 317 -6.79 5.51 -11.34
N ASN A 318 -7.88 6.13 -10.88
CA ASN A 318 -8.06 7.58 -10.93
C ASN A 318 -7.10 8.33 -9.99
N HIS A 319 -6.64 7.67 -8.92
CA HIS A 319 -5.71 8.25 -7.93
C HIS A 319 -4.25 7.82 -8.13
N LEU A 320 -3.94 7.13 -9.22
CA LEU A 320 -2.55 6.85 -9.57
C LEU A 320 -1.82 8.13 -9.96
N ASP A 321 -0.73 8.41 -9.29
CA ASP A 321 0.24 9.40 -9.75
C ASP A 321 1.09 8.82 -10.89
N ILE A 322 0.44 8.53 -12.04
CA ILE A 322 1.12 8.03 -13.24
C ILE A 322 1.89 9.12 -13.99
N HIS A 323 1.66 10.37 -13.67
CA HIS A 323 2.40 11.48 -14.28
C HIS A 323 3.82 11.61 -13.73
N SER A 324 4.07 11.12 -12.50
CA SER A 324 5.42 11.09 -11.92
C SER A 324 6.32 10.01 -12.56
N THR A 325 5.76 8.89 -13.08
CA THR A 325 6.55 7.77 -13.58
C THR A 325 6.88 7.83 -15.08
N SER A 326 6.01 8.37 -15.93
CA SER A 326 6.28 8.47 -17.37
C SER A 326 7.07 9.74 -17.76
N HIS A 327 6.95 10.80 -16.98
CA HIS A 327 7.77 12.01 -17.17
C HIS A 327 9.09 11.96 -16.40
N VAL A 328 9.16 11.27 -15.26
CA VAL A 328 10.37 11.23 -14.43
C VAL A 328 11.52 10.56 -15.16
N SER A 329 11.35 9.43 -15.87
CA SER A 329 12.50 8.79 -16.55
C SER A 329 12.96 9.56 -17.80
N GLN A 330 12.06 10.22 -18.53
CA GLN A 330 12.41 11.00 -19.72
C GLN A 330 12.79 12.45 -19.37
N TYR A 331 12.12 13.05 -18.36
CA TYR A 331 12.45 14.39 -17.85
C TYR A 331 13.77 14.38 -17.05
N ILE A 332 14.08 13.32 -16.32
CA ILE A 332 15.36 13.12 -15.61
C ILE A 332 16.53 13.02 -16.61
N ALA A 333 16.37 12.23 -17.69
CA ALA A 333 17.44 12.05 -18.68
C ALA A 333 17.76 13.33 -19.44
N ASP A 334 16.79 14.26 -19.57
CA ASP A 334 16.97 15.49 -20.33
C ASP A 334 17.37 16.71 -19.48
N ASN A 335 17.06 16.76 -18.18
CA ASN A 335 17.23 17.95 -17.36
C ASN A 335 18.28 17.84 -16.25
N VAL A 336 18.72 16.65 -15.87
CA VAL A 336 19.82 16.45 -14.93
C VAL A 336 20.89 15.56 -15.53
N ARG A 337 22.15 15.91 -15.34
CA ARG A 337 23.31 15.06 -15.64
C ARG A 337 24.05 14.77 -14.36
N ILE A 338 24.28 13.50 -14.09
CA ILE A 338 25.01 13.03 -12.92
C ILE A 338 26.15 12.15 -13.42
N TYR A 339 27.36 12.63 -13.23
CA TYR A 339 28.55 11.96 -13.75
C TYR A 339 29.82 12.26 -12.91
N PRO A 340 30.89 11.45 -13.04
CA PRO A 340 30.95 10.19 -13.78
C PRO A 340 30.13 9.09 -13.10
N ASN A 341 29.68 8.11 -13.85
CA ASN A 341 29.07 6.91 -13.30
C ASN A 341 29.62 5.68 -14.05
N PRO A 342 30.47 4.86 -13.43
CA PRO A 342 30.88 4.87 -12.02
C PRO A 342 31.74 6.08 -11.61
N ALA A 343 31.56 6.55 -10.36
CA ALA A 343 32.30 7.63 -9.73
C ALA A 343 33.41 7.08 -8.79
N SER A 344 34.46 7.85 -8.53
CA SER A 344 35.49 7.53 -7.55
C SER A 344 35.53 8.58 -6.44
N ASP A 345 36.10 9.75 -6.68
CA ASP A 345 36.34 10.77 -5.68
C ASP A 345 35.20 11.82 -5.61
N PHE A 346 34.59 12.10 -6.76
CA PHE A 346 33.58 13.15 -6.89
C PHE A 346 32.44 12.74 -7.81
N LEU A 347 31.29 13.29 -7.54
CA LEU A 347 30.08 13.22 -8.35
C LEU A 347 29.69 14.64 -8.77
N ILE A 348 29.55 14.85 -10.05
CA ILE A 348 29.09 16.12 -10.61
C ILE A 348 27.61 15.99 -10.93
N VAL A 349 26.83 16.94 -10.44
CA VAL A 349 25.41 17.09 -10.72
C VAL A 349 25.20 18.40 -11.45
N GLU A 350 24.64 18.35 -12.65
CA GLU A 350 24.33 19.51 -13.48
C GLU A 350 22.83 19.52 -13.81
N LEU A 351 22.16 20.62 -13.57
CA LEU A 351 20.79 20.88 -14.04
C LEU A 351 20.86 21.63 -15.36
N LYS A 352 19.90 21.39 -16.24
CA LYS A 352 19.81 22.01 -17.56
C LYS A 352 19.04 23.32 -17.44
N GLY A 353 19.57 24.40 -18.04
CA GLY A 353 18.96 25.73 -17.99
C GLY A 353 19.46 26.58 -16.83
N ASP A 354 18.61 27.49 -16.35
CA ASP A 354 18.92 28.43 -15.25
C ASP A 354 18.53 27.88 -13.85
N GLU A 355 18.18 26.60 -13.76
CA GLU A 355 17.74 25.94 -12.53
C GLU A 355 18.93 25.78 -11.57
N LYS A 356 18.67 25.99 -10.27
CA LYS A 356 19.69 25.87 -9.22
C LYS A 356 19.42 24.63 -8.36
N ILE A 357 20.49 23.95 -7.98
CA ILE A 357 20.43 22.86 -7.02
C ILE A 357 20.07 23.44 -5.64
N ALA A 358 19.01 22.93 -5.02
CA ALA A 358 18.67 23.19 -3.63
C ALA A 358 19.34 22.16 -2.72
N THR A 359 19.24 20.86 -3.07
CA THR A 359 19.81 19.78 -2.26
C THR A 359 20.21 18.58 -3.16
N ILE A 360 21.34 17.96 -2.83
CA ILE A 360 21.80 16.65 -3.35
C ILE A 360 21.92 15.73 -2.16
N THR A 361 21.20 14.62 -2.15
CA THR A 361 21.25 13.62 -1.07
C THR A 361 21.65 12.27 -1.66
N LEU A 362 22.68 11.63 -1.13
CA LEU A 362 23.06 10.27 -1.47
C LEU A 362 22.55 9.32 -0.39
N CYS A 363 21.85 8.28 -0.82
CA CYS A 363 21.39 7.21 0.05
C CYS A 363 22.08 5.90 -0.32
N ASP A 364 22.39 5.09 0.68
CA ASP A 364 22.80 3.71 0.45
C ASP A 364 21.58 2.85 0.01
N MET A 365 21.83 1.58 -0.30
CA MET A 365 20.77 0.66 -0.76
C MET A 365 19.74 0.31 0.34
N GLN A 366 19.97 0.74 1.59
CA GLN A 366 19.05 0.65 2.70
C GLN A 366 18.25 1.95 2.91
N GLY A 367 18.41 2.95 2.03
CA GLY A 367 17.74 4.24 2.11
C GLY A 367 18.32 5.20 3.16
N ARG A 368 19.44 4.85 3.82
CA ARG A 368 20.11 5.75 4.79
C ARG A 368 20.87 6.83 4.03
N ILE A 369 20.67 8.08 4.45
CA ILE A 369 21.47 9.20 3.94
C ILE A 369 22.92 9.01 4.37
N VAL A 370 23.82 8.95 3.40
CA VAL A 370 25.27 8.79 3.61
C VAL A 370 26.05 10.05 3.27
N GLU A 371 25.46 10.94 2.46
CA GLU A 371 26.03 12.24 2.11
C GLU A 371 24.90 13.22 1.77
N GLU A 372 25.06 14.48 2.14
CA GLU A 372 24.16 15.57 1.77
C GLU A 372 24.96 16.83 1.40
N SER A 373 24.57 17.47 0.29
CA SER A 373 25.23 18.67 -0.24
C SER A 373 24.20 19.59 -0.86
N ASN A 374 24.46 20.89 -0.82
CA ASN A 374 23.70 21.91 -1.57
C ASN A 374 24.45 22.45 -2.79
N ALA A 375 25.57 21.83 -3.12
CA ALA A 375 26.44 22.22 -4.24
C ALA A 375 27.04 21.00 -4.94
N SER A 376 27.34 21.15 -6.23
CA SER A 376 28.11 20.23 -7.05
C SER A 376 29.53 20.82 -7.27
N PRO A 377 30.58 20.01 -7.26
CA PRO A 377 30.62 18.57 -7.11
C PRO A 377 30.44 18.08 -5.65
N VAL A 378 29.93 16.85 -5.49
CA VAL A 378 29.82 16.15 -4.20
C VAL A 378 31.04 15.25 -4.02
N PHE A 379 31.70 15.32 -2.86
CA PHE A 379 32.86 14.48 -2.54
C PHE A 379 32.41 13.10 -2.05
N LEU A 380 32.97 12.03 -2.63
CA LEU A 380 32.61 10.63 -2.35
C LEU A 380 33.75 9.82 -1.74
N GLY A 381 34.95 10.37 -1.60
CA GLY A 381 36.16 9.62 -1.22
C GLY A 381 36.14 8.98 0.17
N HIS A 382 35.11 9.27 0.98
CA HIS A 382 34.85 8.64 2.28
C HIS A 382 33.83 7.51 2.24
N LEU A 383 33.13 7.34 1.10
CA LEU A 383 32.10 6.32 0.94
C LEU A 383 32.71 4.97 0.52
N PRO A 384 32.23 3.84 1.06
CA PRO A 384 32.61 2.53 0.58
C PRO A 384 32.24 2.32 -0.89
N SER A 385 33.01 1.51 -1.61
CA SER A 385 32.62 1.08 -2.95
C SER A 385 31.28 0.37 -2.91
N GLY A 386 30.34 0.78 -3.75
CA GLY A 386 28.97 0.25 -3.72
C GLY A 386 28.03 0.98 -4.67
N VAL A 387 26.76 0.62 -4.54
CA VAL A 387 25.65 1.24 -5.27
C VAL A 387 24.93 2.21 -4.35
N TYR A 388 24.69 3.42 -4.86
CA TYR A 388 24.01 4.50 -4.14
C TYR A 388 22.90 5.09 -5.00
N VAL A 389 21.93 5.71 -4.36
CA VAL A 389 20.84 6.47 -4.99
C VAL A 389 21.07 7.94 -4.70
N VAL A 390 21.16 8.75 -5.76
CA VAL A 390 21.30 10.21 -5.67
C VAL A 390 19.95 10.84 -5.89
N HIS A 391 19.51 11.63 -4.92
CA HIS A 391 18.33 12.48 -5.00
C HIS A 391 18.80 13.91 -5.17
N VAL A 392 18.31 14.60 -6.20
CA VAL A 392 18.57 16.02 -6.44
C VAL A 392 17.25 16.77 -6.36
N THR A 393 17.21 17.83 -5.58
CA THR A 393 16.07 18.76 -5.54
C THR A 393 16.52 20.10 -6.07
N ASP A 394 15.79 20.69 -7.01
CA ASP A 394 16.07 22.03 -7.51
C ASP A 394 15.38 23.12 -6.66
N SER A 395 15.65 24.39 -7.00
CA SER A 395 15.07 25.56 -6.32
C SER A 395 13.56 25.68 -6.43
N ASP A 396 12.93 24.99 -7.38
CA ASP A 396 11.49 24.96 -7.60
C ASP A 396 10.82 23.77 -6.90
N GLY A 397 11.61 22.94 -6.16
CA GLY A 397 11.14 21.77 -5.44
C GLY A 397 10.99 20.52 -6.30
N ARG A 398 11.41 20.53 -7.57
CA ARG A 398 11.39 19.36 -8.42
C ARG A 398 12.48 18.39 -7.98
N LYS A 399 12.18 17.07 -8.05
CA LYS A 399 13.08 16.01 -7.58
C LYS A 399 13.58 15.18 -8.75
N TYR A 400 14.86 14.88 -8.74
CA TYR A 400 15.54 14.02 -9.72
C TYR A 400 16.24 12.89 -8.98
N ILE A 401 16.16 11.66 -9.49
CA ILE A 401 16.71 10.48 -8.83
C ILE A 401 17.54 9.69 -9.86
N GLN A 402 18.75 9.33 -9.48
CA GLN A 402 19.62 8.50 -10.33
C GLN A 402 20.47 7.53 -9.49
N LYS A 403 20.62 6.31 -10.00
CA LYS A 403 21.53 5.31 -9.43
C LYS A 403 22.97 5.62 -9.84
N VAL A 404 23.88 5.58 -8.88
CA VAL A 404 25.31 5.81 -9.06
C VAL A 404 26.12 4.64 -8.46
N VAL A 405 27.19 4.25 -9.15
CA VAL A 405 28.15 3.26 -8.65
C VAL A 405 29.39 4.02 -8.17
N VAL A 406 29.76 3.87 -6.91
CA VAL A 406 31.02 4.37 -6.33
C VAL A 406 32.05 3.24 -6.35
N LYS A 407 33.31 3.53 -6.85
CA LYS A 407 34.41 2.57 -6.98
C LYS A 407 35.37 2.64 -5.83
#